data_ed08779142cf1640e90319307452b6bd
#
_entry.id   ed08779142cf1640e90319307452b6bd
#
_cell.length_a   1.000
_cell.length_b   1.000
_cell.length_c   1.000
_cell.angle_alpha   90.00
_cell.angle_beta   90.00
_cell.angle_gamma   90.00
#
_symmetry.space_group_name_H-M   'P 1'
#
loop_
_entity.id
_entity.type
_entity.pdbx_description
1 polymer ?
#
loop_
_entity_poly.entity_id
_entity_poly.type
_entity_poly.pdbx_seq_one_letter_code
_entity_poly.pdbx_strand_id
1 'polypeptide(L)'
;MQDLVLTPTDFVAVFNQTLEFAYPLVSIEGELSNFRVSKGRWVYFNLKDADASVPFFGTVNMLPGPLQDGLMVRAVGAPRLHPRFGFTLNLQSLVPVGEGALKKAAELLRAKLMAEGLFAPERKRFLPPVPQRIGLITAGNSAAYHDFIKILDERWGGVEILFVDVNVQGEQAPFQIVEAIDILNKHAPPQSLGGVVGNRIAERHAFAAGLSNLPEVIVITRGGGSADDLAAFDDERVVRAVAASRVPTLAAVGHEVDISLAELAADVRASTPTNAAQILVPDRAHELANLGVSRQSLKRALATTYDAAIMQLVDYQQSLTAQITNTLNAEAERLQNLRRLITLFDPKAALKRGYAIIQKAGKNVSSVKKIKVGDRLGLQLQDGTIGATTTEVTNG
;
A
#
# COMPACT_ATOMS: atom_id res chain seq x y z
N MET A 1 -56.21 28.81 56.49
CA MET A 1 -55.72 28.10 55.29
C MET A 1 -56.56 26.84 55.22
N GLN A 2 -57.27 26.59 54.13
CA GLN A 2 -57.94 25.30 53.94
C GLN A 2 -56.86 24.27 53.70
N ASP A 3 -56.86 23.19 54.53
CA ASP A 3 -55.93 22.09 54.31
C ASP A 3 -56.25 21.41 52.96
N LEU A 4 -55.26 21.40 52.05
CA LEU A 4 -55.38 20.78 50.74
C LEU A 4 -55.20 19.28 50.91
N VAL A 5 -56.26 18.50 50.91
CA VAL A 5 -56.24 17.06 51.00
C VAL A 5 -56.09 16.46 49.59
N LEU A 6 -54.94 15.83 49.29
CA LEU A 6 -54.66 15.22 48.00
C LEU A 6 -54.50 13.70 48.13
N THR A 7 -54.84 12.97 47.10
CA THR A 7 -54.41 11.56 47.01
C THR A 7 -52.90 11.50 46.71
N PRO A 8 -52.20 10.38 47.05
CA PRO A 8 -50.78 10.23 46.67
C PRO A 8 -50.49 10.45 45.18
N THR A 9 -51.42 10.03 44.33
CA THR A 9 -51.31 10.22 42.86
C THR A 9 -51.42 11.70 42.47
N ASP A 10 -52.42 12.41 43.02
CA ASP A 10 -52.61 13.83 42.77
C ASP A 10 -51.44 14.66 43.32
N PHE A 11 -50.92 14.30 44.50
CA PHE A 11 -49.75 14.96 45.06
C PHE A 11 -48.53 14.83 44.14
N VAL A 12 -48.22 13.60 43.62
CA VAL A 12 -47.12 13.38 42.68
C VAL A 12 -47.33 14.19 41.38
N ALA A 13 -48.53 14.23 40.86
CA ALA A 13 -48.85 15.00 39.67
C ALA A 13 -48.63 16.49 39.83
N VAL A 14 -49.19 17.09 40.88
CA VAL A 14 -49.08 18.52 41.22
C VAL A 14 -47.59 18.89 41.50
N PHE A 15 -46.88 18.02 42.24
CA PHE A 15 -45.48 18.27 42.57
C PHE A 15 -44.62 18.23 41.30
N ASN A 16 -44.82 17.28 40.42
CA ASN A 16 -44.08 17.20 39.15
C ASN A 16 -44.40 18.40 38.25
N GLN A 17 -45.65 18.86 38.19
CA GLN A 17 -46.01 20.05 37.42
C GLN A 17 -45.31 21.30 37.98
N THR A 18 -45.23 21.42 39.29
CA THR A 18 -44.51 22.53 39.99
C THR A 18 -42.99 22.48 39.68
N LEU A 19 -42.41 21.27 39.73
CA LEU A 19 -40.98 21.09 39.41
C LEU A 19 -40.69 21.43 37.94
N GLU A 20 -41.52 20.98 37.02
CA GLU A 20 -41.38 21.25 35.58
C GLU A 20 -41.53 22.74 35.23
N PHE A 21 -42.41 23.42 35.95
CA PHE A 21 -42.59 24.85 35.78
C PHE A 21 -41.46 25.68 36.37
N ALA A 22 -41.03 25.36 37.60
CA ALA A 22 -40.01 26.11 38.33
C ALA A 22 -38.57 25.76 37.96
N TYR A 23 -38.31 24.51 37.64
CA TYR A 23 -36.98 23.97 37.37
C TYR A 23 -37.04 22.96 36.22
N PRO A 24 -37.30 23.37 35.00
CA PRO A 24 -37.42 22.43 33.85
C PRO A 24 -36.12 21.65 33.62
N LEU A 25 -34.98 22.29 33.85
CA LEU A 25 -33.66 21.69 33.82
C LEU A 25 -32.78 22.26 34.93
N VAL A 26 -32.00 21.39 35.54
CA VAL A 26 -31.06 21.76 36.61
C VAL A 26 -29.68 21.20 36.26
N SER A 27 -28.66 22.05 36.42
CA SER A 27 -27.28 21.67 36.27
C SER A 27 -26.65 21.53 37.68
N ILE A 28 -26.09 20.36 37.98
CA ILE A 28 -25.47 20.09 39.27
C ILE A 28 -24.03 19.62 39.06
N GLU A 29 -23.10 20.22 39.77
CA GLU A 29 -21.71 19.75 39.85
C GLU A 29 -21.48 19.06 41.18
N GLY A 30 -20.78 17.92 41.11
CA GLY A 30 -20.47 17.16 42.33
C GLY A 30 -19.59 15.94 42.03
N GLU A 31 -19.18 15.29 43.11
CA GLU A 31 -18.44 14.03 43.01
C GLU A 31 -19.41 12.88 42.71
N LEU A 32 -19.09 12.11 41.65
CA LEU A 32 -19.84 10.92 41.26
C LEU A 32 -19.70 9.84 42.36
N SER A 33 -20.82 9.26 42.74
CA SER A 33 -20.85 8.17 43.73
C SER A 33 -21.96 7.17 43.46
N ASN A 34 -21.79 5.93 43.90
CA ASN A 34 -22.73 4.82 43.71
C ASN A 34 -23.10 4.60 42.22
N PHE A 35 -22.16 4.81 41.31
CA PHE A 35 -22.38 4.65 39.90
C PHE A 35 -22.64 3.18 39.55
N ARG A 36 -23.79 2.91 38.91
CA ARG A 36 -24.22 1.54 38.51
C ARG A 36 -24.90 1.54 37.17
N VAL A 37 -24.50 0.59 36.34
CA VAL A 37 -25.20 0.30 35.06
C VAL A 37 -26.06 -0.96 35.27
N SER A 38 -27.36 -0.87 35.04
CA SER A 38 -28.29 -1.95 35.13
C SER A 38 -28.75 -2.41 33.75
N LYS A 39 -28.67 -3.74 33.51
CA LYS A 39 -29.08 -4.42 32.25
C LYS A 39 -28.44 -3.80 30.99
N GLY A 40 -27.24 -3.21 31.11
CA GLY A 40 -26.54 -2.57 29.99
C GLY A 40 -27.24 -1.34 29.39
N ARG A 41 -28.34 -0.88 29.97
CA ARG A 41 -29.16 0.20 29.43
C ARG A 41 -29.38 1.36 30.39
N TRP A 42 -29.61 1.08 31.65
CA TRP A 42 -30.02 2.06 32.65
C TRP A 42 -28.86 2.42 33.55
N VAL A 43 -28.73 3.70 33.88
CA VAL A 43 -27.67 4.25 34.74
C VAL A 43 -28.30 4.88 35.95
N TYR A 44 -27.72 4.57 37.12
CA TYR A 44 -28.06 5.14 38.40
C TYR A 44 -26.78 5.62 39.05
N PHE A 45 -26.79 6.82 39.60
CA PHE A 45 -25.68 7.40 40.36
C PHE A 45 -26.15 8.54 41.25
N ASN A 46 -25.30 8.96 42.17
CA ASN A 46 -25.51 10.13 42.96
C ASN A 46 -24.41 11.14 42.67
N LEU A 47 -24.75 12.41 42.66
CA LEU A 47 -23.79 13.49 42.81
C LEU A 47 -23.81 13.96 44.25
N LYS A 48 -22.62 13.97 44.89
CA LYS A 48 -22.46 14.38 46.28
C LYS A 48 -21.46 15.53 46.39
N ASP A 49 -21.67 16.35 47.39
CA ASP A 49 -20.68 17.28 47.96
C ASP A 49 -20.43 16.94 49.43
N ALA A 50 -19.93 17.90 50.24
CA ALA A 50 -19.66 17.68 51.64
C ALA A 50 -20.94 17.44 52.45
N ASP A 51 -22.08 18.04 52.10
CA ASP A 51 -23.28 18.13 52.89
C ASP A 51 -24.51 17.43 52.27
N ALA A 52 -24.51 17.18 50.96
CA ALA A 52 -25.68 16.69 50.24
C ALA A 52 -25.35 15.62 49.20
N SER A 53 -26.39 14.82 48.85
CA SER A 53 -26.31 13.82 47.79
C SER A 53 -27.60 13.82 46.99
N VAL A 54 -27.50 13.94 45.69
CA VAL A 54 -28.63 14.02 44.75
C VAL A 54 -28.64 12.84 43.79
N PRO A 55 -29.73 12.04 43.76
CA PRO A 55 -29.82 10.87 42.87
C PRO A 55 -30.16 11.24 41.44
N PHE A 56 -29.48 10.59 40.51
CA PHE A 56 -29.70 10.68 39.05
C PHE A 56 -30.09 9.32 38.46
N PHE A 57 -30.92 9.40 37.43
CA PHE A 57 -31.35 8.26 36.61
C PHE A 57 -31.24 8.63 35.13
N GLY A 58 -30.72 7.72 34.31
CA GLY A 58 -30.59 7.95 32.88
C GLY A 58 -30.35 6.69 32.07
N THR A 59 -29.91 6.86 30.84
CA THR A 59 -29.51 5.78 29.94
C THR A 59 -28.01 5.85 29.65
N VAL A 60 -27.41 4.71 29.32
CA VAL A 60 -25.97 4.59 28.98
C VAL A 60 -25.57 5.49 27.81
N ASN A 61 -26.49 5.76 26.87
CA ASN A 61 -26.21 6.61 25.71
C ASN A 61 -26.01 8.10 26.05
N MET A 62 -26.33 8.51 27.29
CA MET A 62 -26.15 9.88 27.79
C MET A 62 -24.80 10.07 28.49
N LEU A 63 -24.02 8.99 28.60
CA LEU A 63 -22.70 9.04 29.23
C LEU A 63 -21.63 9.41 28.20
N PRO A 64 -20.62 10.22 28.57
CA PRO A 64 -19.51 10.57 27.68
C PRO A 64 -18.52 9.39 27.47
N GLY A 65 -18.61 8.34 28.26
CA GLY A 65 -17.72 7.19 28.25
C GLY A 65 -17.78 6.41 29.57
N PRO A 66 -16.81 5.54 29.86
CA PRO A 66 -16.70 4.84 31.13
C PRO A 66 -16.41 5.82 32.27
N LEU A 67 -17.16 5.69 33.34
CA LEU A 67 -17.06 6.54 34.53
C LEU A 67 -16.79 5.69 35.76
N GLN A 68 -16.17 6.30 36.78
CA GLN A 68 -15.90 5.68 38.06
C GLN A 68 -16.28 6.64 39.19
N ASP A 69 -16.64 6.07 40.33
CA ASP A 69 -16.86 6.85 41.55
C ASP A 69 -15.63 7.71 41.90
N GLY A 70 -15.87 8.89 42.42
CA GLY A 70 -14.83 9.86 42.76
C GLY A 70 -14.50 10.89 41.67
N LEU A 71 -15.09 10.78 40.45
CA LEU A 71 -14.92 11.78 39.43
C LEU A 71 -15.80 13.01 39.69
N MET A 72 -15.22 14.21 39.54
CA MET A 72 -15.98 15.45 39.52
C MET A 72 -16.69 15.58 38.18
N VAL A 73 -18.02 15.69 38.21
CA VAL A 73 -18.84 15.77 37.01
C VAL A 73 -19.92 16.85 37.12
N ARG A 74 -20.32 17.41 35.97
CA ARG A 74 -21.50 18.24 35.86
C ARG A 74 -22.57 17.44 35.14
N ALA A 75 -23.72 17.25 35.79
CA ALA A 75 -24.87 16.60 35.19
C ALA A 75 -26.02 17.59 35.03
N VAL A 76 -26.64 17.57 33.86
CA VAL A 76 -27.89 18.30 33.58
C VAL A 76 -29.01 17.28 33.58
N GLY A 77 -30.05 17.57 34.34
CA GLY A 77 -31.20 16.70 34.47
C GLY A 77 -32.50 17.44 34.80
N ALA A 78 -33.61 16.78 34.49
CA ALA A 78 -34.97 17.27 34.86
C ALA A 78 -35.38 16.62 36.17
N PRO A 79 -35.70 17.39 37.21
CA PRO A 79 -36.15 16.85 38.49
C PRO A 79 -37.53 16.21 38.32
N ARG A 80 -37.70 15.01 38.93
CA ARG A 80 -38.94 14.25 38.85
C ARG A 80 -39.18 13.43 40.11
N LEU A 81 -40.39 13.45 40.63
CA LEU A 81 -40.86 12.56 41.66
C LEU A 81 -41.50 11.33 41.00
N HIS A 82 -40.87 10.16 41.14
CA HIS A 82 -41.44 8.91 40.63
C HIS A 82 -42.39 8.30 41.65
N PRO A 83 -43.59 7.83 41.24
CA PRO A 83 -44.63 7.33 42.17
C PRO A 83 -44.15 6.22 43.14
N ARG A 84 -43.14 5.44 42.77
CA ARG A 84 -42.63 4.27 43.54
C ARG A 84 -41.20 4.40 43.97
N PHE A 85 -40.37 5.20 43.27
CA PHE A 85 -38.91 5.19 43.44
C PHE A 85 -38.38 6.48 44.08
N GLY A 86 -39.28 7.43 44.37
CA GLY A 86 -38.91 8.68 45.06
C GLY A 86 -38.37 9.74 44.08
N PHE A 87 -37.69 10.75 44.65
CA PHE A 87 -37.14 11.85 43.88
C PHE A 87 -35.88 11.48 43.14
N THR A 88 -35.77 11.84 41.89
CA THR A 88 -34.59 11.66 41.04
C THR A 88 -34.49 12.77 40.00
N LEU A 89 -33.27 13.05 39.54
CA LEU A 89 -33.09 13.86 38.31
C LEU A 89 -32.93 12.92 37.10
N ASN A 90 -33.81 13.13 36.10
CA ASN A 90 -33.67 12.43 34.83
C ASN A 90 -32.55 13.05 34.03
N LEU A 91 -31.43 12.31 33.90
CA LEU A 91 -30.22 12.75 33.22
C LEU A 91 -30.52 13.13 31.76
N GLN A 92 -29.98 14.24 31.30
CA GLN A 92 -29.94 14.64 29.90
C GLN A 92 -28.50 14.68 29.35
N SER A 93 -27.56 15.22 30.13
CA SER A 93 -26.15 15.20 29.80
C SER A 93 -25.30 15.07 31.05
N LEU A 94 -24.11 14.52 30.88
CA LEU A 94 -23.11 14.37 31.94
C LEU A 94 -21.73 14.62 31.36
N VAL A 95 -20.95 15.49 31.96
CA VAL A 95 -19.60 15.87 31.50
C VAL A 95 -18.65 15.88 32.70
N PRO A 96 -17.46 15.28 32.59
CA PRO A 96 -16.41 15.44 33.58
C PRO A 96 -16.01 16.92 33.70
N VAL A 97 -15.72 17.37 34.93
CA VAL A 97 -15.34 18.77 35.22
C VAL A 97 -13.97 18.79 35.93
N GLY A 98 -13.12 19.70 35.48
CA GLY A 98 -11.76 19.83 35.98
C GLY A 98 -10.75 18.94 35.24
N GLU A 99 -9.53 19.44 35.13
CA GLU A 99 -8.45 18.83 34.35
C GLU A 99 -8.12 17.38 34.77
N GLY A 100 -8.13 17.12 36.07
CA GLY A 100 -7.87 15.77 36.60
C GLY A 100 -8.97 14.77 36.27
N ALA A 101 -10.25 15.18 36.28
CA ALA A 101 -11.39 14.32 35.94
C ALA A 101 -11.42 14.02 34.42
N LEU A 102 -11.15 15.02 33.59
CA LEU A 102 -11.03 14.86 32.14
C LEU A 102 -9.92 13.88 31.77
N LYS A 103 -8.72 14.04 32.34
CA LYS A 103 -7.60 13.11 32.08
C LYS A 103 -7.95 11.68 32.50
N LYS A 104 -8.53 11.51 33.71
CA LYS A 104 -8.91 10.17 34.18
C LYS A 104 -10.00 9.53 33.36
N ALA A 105 -10.98 10.29 32.91
CA ALA A 105 -12.03 9.79 32.00
C ALA A 105 -11.43 9.35 30.64
N ALA A 106 -10.53 10.13 30.09
CA ALA A 106 -9.81 9.78 28.86
C ALA A 106 -8.95 8.51 29.02
N GLU A 107 -8.25 8.36 30.15
CA GLU A 107 -7.47 7.14 30.46
C GLU A 107 -8.35 5.90 30.57
N LEU A 108 -9.50 5.99 31.25
CA LEU A 108 -10.47 4.90 31.36
C LEU A 108 -11.03 4.50 30.01
N LEU A 109 -11.37 5.48 29.19
CA LEU A 109 -11.85 5.25 27.84
C LEU A 109 -10.78 4.60 26.96
N ARG A 110 -9.55 5.11 27.02
CA ARG A 110 -8.40 4.54 26.33
C ARG A 110 -8.17 3.08 26.71
N ALA A 111 -8.18 2.77 28.00
CA ALA A 111 -7.99 1.40 28.49
C ALA A 111 -9.10 0.45 27.98
N LYS A 112 -10.36 0.90 27.99
CA LYS A 112 -11.51 0.15 27.48
C LYS A 112 -11.34 -0.14 25.99
N LEU A 113 -11.09 0.88 25.17
CA LEU A 113 -10.98 0.76 23.72
C LEU A 113 -9.74 -0.04 23.29
N MET A 114 -8.66 0.03 24.09
CA MET A 114 -7.47 -0.79 23.91
C MET A 114 -7.76 -2.26 24.17
N ALA A 115 -8.51 -2.58 25.23
CA ALA A 115 -8.93 -3.94 25.55
C ALA A 115 -9.87 -4.53 24.46
N GLU A 116 -10.68 -3.68 23.84
CA GLU A 116 -11.51 -4.05 22.69
C GLU A 116 -10.69 -4.21 21.37
N GLY A 117 -9.40 -3.87 21.36
CA GLY A 117 -8.52 -4.01 20.21
C GLY A 117 -8.70 -2.95 19.11
N LEU A 118 -9.37 -1.80 19.40
CA LEU A 118 -9.62 -0.77 18.40
C LEU A 118 -8.34 -0.11 17.87
N PHE A 119 -7.26 -0.11 18.68
CA PHE A 119 -5.98 0.48 18.33
C PHE A 119 -4.94 -0.52 17.82
N ALA A 120 -5.35 -1.79 17.63
CA ALA A 120 -4.45 -2.86 17.21
C ALA A 120 -3.80 -2.56 15.85
N PRO A 121 -2.47 -2.71 15.71
CA PRO A 121 -1.76 -2.44 14.46
C PRO A 121 -2.27 -3.28 13.29
N GLU A 122 -2.78 -4.49 13.56
CA GLU A 122 -3.29 -5.43 12.56
C GLU A 122 -4.57 -4.93 11.87
N ARG A 123 -5.27 -3.97 12.48
CA ARG A 123 -6.45 -3.32 11.90
C ARG A 123 -6.11 -2.20 10.94
N LYS A 124 -4.90 -1.64 11.06
CA LYS A 124 -4.50 -0.46 10.31
C LYS A 124 -4.20 -0.80 8.85
N ARG A 125 -4.84 -0.07 7.96
CA ARG A 125 -4.75 -0.25 6.51
C ARG A 125 -3.73 0.71 5.92
N PHE A 126 -3.14 0.31 4.78
CA PHE A 126 -2.29 1.19 4.00
C PHE A 126 -3.14 2.24 3.26
N LEU A 127 -2.63 3.45 3.18
CA LEU A 127 -3.21 4.49 2.33
C LEU A 127 -2.84 4.23 0.87
N PRO A 128 -3.70 4.58 -0.08
CA PRO A 128 -3.33 4.56 -1.50
C PRO A 128 -2.17 5.53 -1.74
N PRO A 129 -1.18 5.18 -2.58
CA PRO A 129 0.03 5.98 -2.77
C PRO A 129 -0.23 7.34 -3.42
N VAL A 130 -1.29 7.45 -4.22
CA VAL A 130 -1.77 8.69 -4.83
C VAL A 130 -3.29 8.59 -4.97
N PRO A 131 -4.05 9.04 -3.95
CA PRO A 131 -5.50 9.00 -4.01
C PRO A 131 -6.02 9.99 -5.06
N GLN A 132 -6.97 9.56 -5.88
CA GLN A 132 -7.65 10.44 -6.84
C GLN A 132 -8.76 11.23 -6.16
N ARG A 133 -9.39 10.65 -5.12
CA ARG A 133 -10.46 11.26 -4.34
C ARG A 133 -10.19 11.17 -2.85
N ILE A 134 -10.25 12.31 -2.19
CA ILE A 134 -10.03 12.45 -0.75
C ILE A 134 -11.32 12.97 -0.12
N GLY A 135 -11.84 12.27 0.89
CA GLY A 135 -12.87 12.80 1.78
C GLY A 135 -12.21 13.66 2.84
N LEU A 136 -12.50 14.94 2.90
CA LEU A 136 -11.93 15.87 3.88
C LEU A 136 -13.00 16.31 4.89
N ILE A 137 -12.77 16.00 6.16
CA ILE A 137 -13.61 16.40 7.31
C ILE A 137 -12.85 17.45 8.12
N THR A 138 -13.31 18.68 8.10
CA THR A 138 -12.73 19.80 8.86
C THR A 138 -13.69 20.99 8.84
N ALA A 139 -13.38 22.04 9.61
CA ALA A 139 -14.13 23.30 9.52
C ALA A 139 -13.70 24.11 8.29
N GLY A 140 -14.64 24.52 7.46
CA GLY A 140 -14.39 25.10 6.13
C GLY A 140 -13.62 26.42 6.13
N ASN A 141 -13.76 27.23 7.18
CA ASN A 141 -13.03 28.50 7.32
C ASN A 141 -11.76 28.38 8.20
N SER A 142 -11.26 27.16 8.41
CA SER A 142 -10.10 26.93 9.26
C SER A 142 -8.77 27.06 8.52
N ALA A 143 -7.73 27.45 9.25
CA ALA A 143 -6.36 27.40 8.73
C ALA A 143 -5.98 25.98 8.26
N ALA A 144 -6.46 24.94 8.97
CA ALA A 144 -6.22 23.54 8.62
C ALA A 144 -6.73 23.19 7.20
N TYR A 145 -7.93 23.68 6.86
CA TYR A 145 -8.48 23.49 5.51
C TYR A 145 -7.58 24.13 4.46
N HIS A 146 -7.24 25.41 4.65
CA HIS A 146 -6.41 26.14 3.69
C HIS A 146 -5.00 25.57 3.54
N ASP A 147 -4.36 25.20 4.64
CA ASP A 147 -3.03 24.61 4.64
C ASP A 147 -3.01 23.24 3.96
N PHE A 148 -4.01 22.40 4.24
CA PHE A 148 -4.13 21.09 3.63
C PHE A 148 -4.30 21.19 2.11
N ILE A 149 -5.26 22.02 1.64
CA ILE A 149 -5.52 22.22 0.22
C ILE A 149 -4.31 22.79 -0.51
N LYS A 150 -3.70 23.84 0.07
CA LYS A 150 -2.53 24.48 -0.52
C LYS A 150 -1.38 23.49 -0.74
N ILE A 151 -1.03 22.72 0.27
CA ILE A 151 0.09 21.77 0.18
C ILE A 151 -0.24 20.62 -0.79
N LEU A 152 -1.51 20.16 -0.79
CA LEU A 152 -1.94 19.12 -1.72
C LEU A 152 -1.81 19.58 -3.18
N ASP A 153 -2.25 20.80 -3.47
CA ASP A 153 -2.18 21.40 -4.82
C ASP A 153 -0.73 21.65 -5.26
N GLU A 154 0.11 22.19 -4.37
CA GLU A 154 1.53 22.44 -4.64
C GLU A 154 2.31 21.16 -4.94
N ARG A 155 2.01 20.07 -4.23
CA ARG A 155 2.75 18.80 -4.37
C ARG A 155 2.28 17.94 -5.53
N TRP A 156 0.96 17.83 -5.76
CA TRP A 156 0.45 16.93 -6.78
C TRP A 156 -0.52 17.59 -7.76
N GLY A 157 -1.51 18.31 -7.25
CA GLY A 157 -2.58 18.93 -8.02
C GLY A 157 -3.55 17.93 -8.67
N GLY A 158 -4.77 18.39 -8.94
CA GLY A 158 -5.77 17.61 -9.67
C GLY A 158 -6.45 16.48 -8.88
N VAL A 159 -6.29 16.45 -7.56
CA VAL A 159 -7.00 15.51 -6.67
C VAL A 159 -8.40 16.05 -6.41
N GLU A 160 -9.42 15.19 -6.53
CA GLU A 160 -10.81 15.54 -6.18
C GLU A 160 -11.00 15.49 -4.67
N ILE A 161 -11.61 16.54 -4.11
CA ILE A 161 -11.85 16.63 -2.67
C ILE A 161 -13.35 16.64 -2.40
N LEU A 162 -13.81 15.62 -1.68
CA LEU A 162 -15.15 15.50 -1.14
C LEU A 162 -15.14 16.12 0.25
N PHE A 163 -15.40 17.43 0.30
CA PHE A 163 -15.33 18.20 1.53
C PHE A 163 -16.64 18.12 2.31
N VAL A 164 -16.54 17.84 3.61
CA VAL A 164 -17.65 17.89 4.57
C VAL A 164 -17.29 18.90 5.65
N ASP A 165 -18.04 20.01 5.67
CA ASP A 165 -17.89 21.07 6.67
C ASP A 165 -18.51 20.64 8.00
N VAL A 166 -17.70 20.59 9.06
CA VAL A 166 -18.14 20.21 10.40
C VAL A 166 -17.52 21.13 11.45
N ASN A 167 -18.23 21.32 12.53
CA ASN A 167 -17.62 21.91 13.72
C ASN A 167 -16.66 20.86 14.32
N VAL A 168 -15.41 21.25 14.48
CA VAL A 168 -14.36 20.39 15.06
C VAL A 168 -14.14 20.63 16.56
N GLN A 169 -14.98 21.46 17.18
CA GLN A 169 -14.95 21.80 18.59
C GLN A 169 -16.38 22.06 19.12
N GLY A 170 -16.57 21.92 20.43
CA GLY A 170 -17.86 22.09 21.10
C GLY A 170 -18.68 20.80 21.17
N GLU A 171 -19.80 20.84 21.91
CA GLU A 171 -20.63 19.68 22.25
C GLU A 171 -21.22 18.93 21.04
N GLN A 172 -21.45 19.62 19.94
CA GLN A 172 -22.03 19.06 18.72
C GLN A 172 -20.98 18.43 17.78
N ALA A 173 -19.70 18.73 17.98
CA ALA A 173 -18.63 18.26 17.12
C ALA A 173 -18.59 16.73 16.98
N PRO A 174 -18.69 15.92 18.04
CA PRO A 174 -18.66 14.47 17.91
C PRO A 174 -19.76 13.92 17.01
N PHE A 175 -20.97 14.45 17.09
CA PHE A 175 -22.09 14.00 16.25
C PHE A 175 -21.86 14.33 14.78
N GLN A 176 -21.41 15.57 14.49
CA GLN A 176 -21.14 16.00 13.12
C GLN A 176 -19.99 15.22 12.48
N ILE A 177 -18.94 14.93 13.23
CA ILE A 177 -17.81 14.14 12.76
C ILE A 177 -18.26 12.70 12.43
N VAL A 178 -19.05 12.06 13.29
CA VAL A 178 -19.58 10.72 13.06
C VAL A 178 -20.46 10.70 11.82
N GLU A 179 -21.36 11.67 11.68
CA GLU A 179 -22.22 11.80 10.51
C GLU A 179 -21.42 12.04 9.22
N ALA A 180 -20.38 12.86 9.28
CA ALA A 180 -19.48 13.10 8.14
C ALA A 180 -18.73 11.83 7.70
N ILE A 181 -18.22 11.03 8.67
CA ILE A 181 -17.59 9.74 8.38
C ILE A 181 -18.61 8.80 7.73
N ASP A 182 -19.84 8.75 8.24
CA ASP A 182 -20.91 7.92 7.71
C ASP A 182 -21.31 8.33 6.29
N ILE A 183 -21.41 9.62 5.99
CA ILE A 183 -21.70 10.16 4.65
C ILE A 183 -20.61 9.73 3.67
N LEU A 184 -19.33 9.91 4.02
CA LEU A 184 -18.20 9.56 3.17
C LEU A 184 -18.04 8.04 2.98
N ASN A 185 -18.59 7.22 3.87
CA ASN A 185 -18.64 5.77 3.73
C ASN A 185 -19.85 5.24 2.94
N LYS A 186 -20.86 6.09 2.67
CA LYS A 186 -22.09 5.75 1.93
C LYS A 186 -21.98 6.28 0.50
N HIS A 187 -22.48 5.51 -0.46
CA HIS A 187 -22.47 5.85 -1.91
C HIS A 187 -23.35 7.05 -2.33
N ALA A 188 -23.91 7.84 -1.43
CA ALA A 188 -24.79 8.95 -1.77
C ALA A 188 -24.04 10.28 -1.76
N PRO A 189 -24.18 11.12 -2.81
CA PRO A 189 -23.71 12.50 -2.74
C PRO A 189 -24.47 13.23 -1.63
N PRO A 190 -23.84 14.13 -0.87
CA PRO A 190 -24.50 14.88 0.18
C PRO A 190 -25.51 15.88 -0.43
N GLN A 191 -26.79 15.50 -0.51
CA GLN A 191 -27.86 16.39 -0.98
C GLN A 191 -28.46 17.25 0.13
N SER A 192 -28.01 17.20 1.38
CA SER A 192 -28.76 17.82 2.48
C SER A 192 -27.97 18.42 3.65
N LEU A 193 -26.68 18.55 3.57
CA LEU A 193 -25.98 19.40 4.54
C LEU A 193 -25.68 20.73 3.88
N GLY A 194 -26.38 21.81 4.33
CA GLY A 194 -26.32 23.15 3.77
C GLY A 194 -24.99 23.88 3.91
N GLY A 195 -23.94 23.26 3.44
CA GLY A 195 -22.61 23.80 3.29
C GLY A 195 -22.18 23.70 1.83
N VAL A 196 -22.21 24.83 1.15
CA VAL A 196 -21.88 24.97 -0.26
C VAL A 196 -20.50 24.42 -0.54
N VAL A 197 -20.42 23.40 -1.35
CA VAL A 197 -19.20 23.02 -2.06
C VAL A 197 -18.86 24.16 -3.03
N GLY A 198 -18.12 25.11 -2.55
CA GLY A 198 -17.63 26.23 -3.34
C GLY A 198 -16.22 25.99 -3.83
N ASN A 199 -16.00 25.04 -4.72
CA ASN A 199 -14.78 25.14 -5.52
C ASN A 199 -15.02 24.60 -6.93
N ARG A 200 -14.87 25.49 -7.92
CA ARG A 200 -15.13 25.27 -9.36
C ARG A 200 -14.27 24.18 -10.01
N ILE A 201 -13.45 23.48 -9.25
CA ILE A 201 -12.62 22.37 -9.73
C ILE A 201 -13.38 21.04 -9.67
N ALA A 202 -14.29 20.86 -8.70
CA ALA A 202 -15.07 19.63 -8.54
C ALA A 202 -16.13 19.40 -9.62
N GLU A 203 -16.64 20.47 -10.25
CA GLU A 203 -17.72 20.35 -11.25
C GLU A 203 -17.28 19.80 -12.61
N ARG A 204 -15.98 19.75 -12.90
CA ARG A 204 -15.48 19.38 -14.24
C ARG A 204 -15.32 17.90 -14.51
N HIS A 205 -15.27 17.03 -13.50
CA HIS A 205 -14.95 15.61 -13.70
C HIS A 205 -15.99 14.59 -13.21
N ALA A 206 -17.09 15.04 -12.62
CA ALA A 206 -18.13 14.13 -12.09
C ALA A 206 -18.90 13.35 -13.16
N PHE A 207 -18.69 13.57 -14.45
CA PHE A 207 -19.53 13.03 -15.51
C PHE A 207 -18.91 11.90 -16.36
N ALA A 208 -17.69 11.47 -16.10
CA ALA A 208 -16.97 10.66 -17.08
C ALA A 208 -16.67 9.19 -16.76
N ALA A 209 -17.01 8.66 -15.58
CA ALA A 209 -16.81 7.22 -15.36
C ALA A 209 -17.77 6.68 -14.30
N GLY A 210 -18.48 5.60 -14.63
CA GLY A 210 -19.33 4.81 -13.72
C GLY A 210 -18.55 4.08 -12.63
N LEU A 211 -17.57 4.72 -11.99
CA LEU A 211 -16.78 4.24 -10.87
C LEU A 211 -17.36 4.79 -9.57
N SER A 212 -17.35 3.99 -8.53
CA SER A 212 -17.87 4.30 -7.20
C SER A 212 -17.54 5.75 -6.76
N ASN A 213 -18.55 6.54 -6.40
CA ASN A 213 -18.40 7.91 -5.90
C ASN A 213 -17.78 8.00 -4.48
N LEU A 214 -17.12 6.98 -4.00
CA LEU A 214 -16.48 6.93 -2.69
C LEU A 214 -15.10 7.57 -2.71
N PRO A 215 -14.69 8.25 -1.63
CA PRO A 215 -13.30 8.63 -1.44
C PRO A 215 -12.42 7.39 -1.26
N GLU A 216 -11.15 7.50 -1.62
CA GLU A 216 -10.16 6.44 -1.44
C GLU A 216 -9.48 6.53 -0.06
N VAL A 217 -9.57 7.70 0.57
CA VAL A 217 -9.09 7.99 1.92
C VAL A 217 -9.95 9.07 2.55
N ILE A 218 -10.24 8.94 3.84
CA ILE A 218 -10.90 9.97 4.64
C ILE A 218 -9.85 10.65 5.51
N VAL A 219 -9.76 11.97 5.37
CA VAL A 219 -8.86 12.82 6.15
C VAL A 219 -9.67 13.60 7.16
N ILE A 220 -9.29 13.50 8.42
CA ILE A 220 -9.89 14.25 9.51
C ILE A 220 -8.83 15.21 10.02
N THR A 221 -9.08 16.51 9.87
CA THR A 221 -8.11 17.51 10.31
C THR A 221 -8.75 18.57 11.20
N ARG A 222 -7.91 19.12 12.06
CA ARG A 222 -8.25 20.27 12.89
C ARG A 222 -7.14 21.31 12.80
N GLY A 223 -7.50 22.58 12.83
CA GLY A 223 -6.56 23.70 12.99
C GLY A 223 -6.03 23.79 14.42
N GLY A 224 -5.01 24.59 14.65
CA GLY A 224 -4.47 24.86 16.00
C GLY A 224 -5.54 25.40 16.93
N GLY A 225 -5.48 25.02 18.21
CA GLY A 225 -6.41 25.40 19.26
C GLY A 225 -5.95 24.84 20.62
N SER A 226 -6.71 25.09 21.69
CA SER A 226 -6.39 24.62 23.04
C SER A 226 -6.59 23.12 23.22
N ALA A 227 -6.07 22.54 24.30
CA ALA A 227 -6.26 21.12 24.65
C ALA A 227 -7.74 20.77 24.85
N ASP A 228 -8.57 21.70 25.34
CA ASP A 228 -10.01 21.50 25.50
C ASP A 228 -10.73 21.23 24.17
N ASP A 229 -10.18 21.70 23.07
CA ASP A 229 -10.72 21.48 21.74
C ASP A 229 -10.45 20.06 21.21
N LEU A 230 -9.57 19.28 21.84
CA LEU A 230 -9.31 17.88 21.48
C LEU A 230 -10.38 16.93 22.03
N ALA A 231 -11.15 17.34 23.02
CA ALA A 231 -12.14 16.51 23.69
C ALA A 231 -13.18 15.89 22.72
N ALA A 232 -13.50 16.56 21.61
CA ALA A 232 -14.38 16.02 20.60
C ALA A 232 -13.82 14.78 19.90
N PHE A 233 -12.48 14.68 19.77
CA PHE A 233 -11.80 13.56 19.13
C PHE A 233 -11.45 12.43 20.13
N ASP A 234 -11.64 12.68 21.40
CA ASP A 234 -11.56 11.66 22.45
C ASP A 234 -12.93 11.05 22.78
N ASP A 235 -13.99 11.49 22.12
CA ASP A 235 -15.34 10.92 22.28
C ASP A 235 -15.39 9.49 21.73
N GLU A 236 -15.93 8.55 22.53
CA GLU A 236 -16.03 7.12 22.15
C GLU A 236 -16.74 6.91 20.82
N ARG A 237 -17.76 7.72 20.49
CA ARG A 237 -18.51 7.62 19.23
C ARG A 237 -17.65 7.92 18.03
N VAL A 238 -16.81 8.97 18.13
CA VAL A 238 -15.88 9.36 17.06
C VAL A 238 -14.82 8.28 16.87
N VAL A 239 -14.22 7.81 17.94
CA VAL A 239 -13.20 6.74 17.92
C VAL A 239 -13.74 5.47 17.25
N ARG A 240 -14.96 5.07 17.61
CA ARG A 240 -15.63 3.91 17.01
C ARG A 240 -15.96 4.12 15.53
N ALA A 241 -16.41 5.32 15.16
CA ALA A 241 -16.71 5.65 13.76
C ALA A 241 -15.45 5.62 12.89
N VAL A 242 -14.33 6.17 13.39
CA VAL A 242 -13.02 6.11 12.71
C VAL A 242 -12.57 4.65 12.55
N ALA A 243 -12.60 3.87 13.63
CA ALA A 243 -12.19 2.46 13.59
C ALA A 243 -13.11 1.60 12.70
N ALA A 244 -14.40 1.92 12.58
CA ALA A 244 -15.37 1.20 11.77
C ALA A 244 -15.45 1.69 10.32
N SER A 245 -14.71 2.73 9.95
CA SER A 245 -14.72 3.26 8.59
C SER A 245 -14.33 2.21 7.56
N ARG A 246 -15.07 2.14 6.45
CA ARG A 246 -14.74 1.25 5.31
C ARG A 246 -13.57 1.77 4.49
N VAL A 247 -13.48 3.09 4.39
CA VAL A 247 -12.41 3.79 3.69
C VAL A 247 -11.25 4.00 4.66
N PRO A 248 -9.98 3.82 4.24
CA PRO A 248 -8.83 4.13 5.07
C PRO A 248 -8.88 5.55 5.61
N THR A 249 -8.46 5.73 6.86
CA THR A 249 -8.56 7.01 7.56
C THR A 249 -7.20 7.58 7.89
N LEU A 250 -7.04 8.89 7.72
CA LEU A 250 -5.88 9.65 8.15
C LEU A 250 -6.35 10.76 9.09
N ALA A 251 -5.83 10.78 10.31
CA ALA A 251 -6.17 11.80 11.29
C ALA A 251 -4.98 12.73 11.57
N ALA A 252 -5.27 14.04 11.53
CA ALA A 252 -4.31 15.12 11.77
C ALA A 252 -4.95 16.18 12.67
N VAL A 253 -5.14 15.82 13.93
CA VAL A 253 -5.97 16.59 14.89
C VAL A 253 -5.12 17.20 16.01
N GLY A 254 -4.20 16.45 16.55
CA GLY A 254 -3.34 16.85 17.67
C GLY A 254 -1.98 17.39 17.22
N HIS A 255 -1.16 17.79 18.20
CA HIS A 255 0.25 18.09 18.03
C HIS A 255 1.09 16.85 18.40
N GLU A 256 2.40 16.93 18.24
CA GLU A 256 3.30 15.78 18.53
C GLU A 256 3.16 15.21 19.96
N VAL A 257 2.79 16.05 20.90
CA VAL A 257 2.71 15.69 22.35
C VAL A 257 1.32 15.17 22.73
N ASP A 258 0.24 15.73 22.18
CA ASP A 258 -1.13 15.43 22.58
C ASP A 258 -1.82 14.59 21.49
N ILE A 259 -1.80 13.27 21.67
CA ILE A 259 -2.41 12.31 20.74
C ILE A 259 -3.84 12.03 21.16
N SER A 260 -4.82 12.35 20.29
CA SER A 260 -6.22 12.03 20.52
C SER A 260 -6.54 10.54 20.32
N LEU A 261 -7.61 10.05 20.94
CA LEU A 261 -8.04 8.66 20.78
C LEU A 261 -8.49 8.37 19.34
N ALA A 262 -9.05 9.34 18.64
CA ALA A 262 -9.40 9.22 17.22
C ALA A 262 -8.15 9.00 16.34
N GLU A 263 -7.02 9.67 16.65
CA GLU A 263 -5.76 9.45 15.95
C GLU A 263 -5.18 8.05 16.22
N LEU A 264 -5.36 7.53 17.44
CA LEU A 264 -4.94 6.15 17.75
C LEU A 264 -5.78 5.12 16.98
N ALA A 265 -7.06 5.42 16.72
CA ALA A 265 -7.97 4.53 15.99
C ALA A 265 -7.82 4.65 14.46
N ALA A 266 -7.33 5.77 13.95
CA ALA A 266 -7.10 5.98 12.52
C ALA A 266 -6.03 5.05 11.96
N ASP A 267 -6.13 4.73 10.66
CA ASP A 267 -5.15 3.90 9.98
C ASP A 267 -3.76 4.56 9.96
N VAL A 268 -3.72 5.87 9.69
CA VAL A 268 -2.50 6.66 9.72
C VAL A 268 -2.71 7.94 10.53
N ARG A 269 -1.70 8.33 11.28
CA ARG A 269 -1.64 9.59 11.99
C ARG A 269 -0.71 10.57 11.28
N ALA A 270 -1.10 11.83 11.24
CA ALA A 270 -0.25 12.95 10.87
C ALA A 270 -0.19 13.98 12.02
N SER A 271 0.93 14.67 12.16
CA SER A 271 1.11 15.65 13.24
C SER A 271 0.44 16.99 12.96
N THR A 272 0.16 17.31 11.69
CA THR A 272 -0.46 18.55 11.24
C THR A 272 -1.25 18.34 9.95
N PRO A 273 -2.19 19.23 9.60
CA PRO A 273 -2.86 19.20 8.30
C PRO A 273 -1.91 19.23 7.11
N THR A 274 -0.84 20.03 7.22
CA THR A 274 0.25 20.08 6.23
C THR A 274 0.94 18.73 6.07
N ASN A 275 1.29 18.09 7.20
CA ASN A 275 1.90 16.75 7.20
C ASN A 275 0.94 15.69 6.64
N ALA A 276 -0.35 15.81 6.90
CA ALA A 276 -1.36 14.92 6.31
C ALA A 276 -1.34 14.97 4.77
N ALA A 277 -1.30 16.17 4.19
CA ALA A 277 -1.19 16.34 2.73
C ALA A 277 0.12 15.74 2.18
N GLN A 278 1.24 15.90 2.91
CA GLN A 278 2.54 15.34 2.53
C GLN A 278 2.58 13.80 2.56
N ILE A 279 1.88 13.18 3.50
CA ILE A 279 1.75 11.72 3.61
C ILE A 279 0.90 11.17 2.46
N LEU A 280 -0.16 11.88 2.07
CA LEU A 280 -1.11 11.43 1.06
C LEU A 280 -0.56 11.43 -0.35
N VAL A 281 0.28 12.41 -0.69
CA VAL A 281 0.79 12.55 -2.05
C VAL A 281 2.30 12.80 -2.05
N PRO A 282 3.04 12.12 -2.94
CA PRO A 282 4.45 12.41 -3.15
C PRO A 282 4.62 13.78 -3.81
N ASP A 283 5.85 14.24 -3.90
CA ASP A 283 6.19 15.43 -4.68
C ASP A 283 6.25 15.07 -6.17
N ARG A 284 5.32 15.64 -6.95
CA ARG A 284 5.20 15.39 -8.39
C ARG A 284 6.47 15.75 -9.16
N ALA A 285 7.13 16.83 -8.79
CA ALA A 285 8.36 17.25 -9.47
C ALA A 285 9.48 16.23 -9.24
N HIS A 286 9.58 15.71 -8.02
CA HIS A 286 10.53 14.65 -7.68
C HIS A 286 10.23 13.34 -8.42
N GLU A 287 8.96 12.94 -8.49
CA GLU A 287 8.56 11.72 -9.22
C GLU A 287 8.83 11.84 -10.73
N LEU A 288 8.56 12.99 -11.33
CA LEU A 288 8.89 13.24 -12.74
C LEU A 288 10.40 13.21 -12.99
N ALA A 289 11.22 13.74 -12.07
CA ALA A 289 12.67 13.64 -12.16
C ALA A 289 13.15 12.19 -12.07
N ASN A 290 12.63 11.40 -11.14
CA ASN A 290 12.92 9.97 -10.98
C ASN A 290 12.55 9.17 -12.23
N LEU A 291 11.40 9.43 -12.83
CA LEU A 291 10.99 8.84 -14.10
C LEU A 291 11.94 9.22 -15.24
N GLY A 292 12.43 10.48 -15.24
CA GLY A 292 13.45 10.94 -16.19
C GLY A 292 14.75 10.14 -16.10
N VAL A 293 15.26 9.95 -14.89
CA VAL A 293 16.46 9.14 -14.61
C VAL A 293 16.25 7.69 -15.02
N SER A 294 15.13 7.11 -14.63
CA SER A 294 14.78 5.71 -14.97
C SER A 294 14.71 5.49 -16.47
N ARG A 295 14.06 6.43 -17.20
CA ARG A 295 14.02 6.40 -18.68
C ARG A 295 15.41 6.47 -19.32
N GLN A 296 16.29 7.32 -18.78
CA GLN A 296 17.66 7.44 -19.29
C GLN A 296 18.49 6.18 -19.02
N SER A 297 18.35 5.59 -17.84
CA SER A 297 19.00 4.31 -17.48
C SER A 297 18.55 3.17 -18.39
N LEU A 298 17.24 3.08 -18.67
CA LEU A 298 16.70 2.10 -19.59
C LEU A 298 17.25 2.27 -21.01
N LYS A 299 17.30 3.51 -21.51
CA LYS A 299 17.88 3.80 -22.82
C LYS A 299 19.35 3.39 -22.91
N ARG A 300 20.15 3.67 -21.86
CA ARG A 300 21.56 3.26 -21.81
C ARG A 300 21.71 1.75 -21.78
N ALA A 301 20.94 1.06 -20.94
CA ALA A 301 20.96 -0.41 -20.86
C ALA A 301 20.60 -1.06 -22.21
N LEU A 302 19.60 -0.52 -22.88
CA LEU A 302 19.20 -0.99 -24.22
C LEU A 302 20.31 -0.78 -25.25
N ALA A 303 20.93 0.40 -25.26
CA ALA A 303 22.05 0.71 -26.18
C ALA A 303 23.24 -0.24 -25.94
N THR A 304 23.67 -0.42 -24.69
CA THR A 304 24.78 -1.33 -24.37
C THR A 304 24.50 -2.78 -24.75
N THR A 305 23.25 -3.24 -24.54
CA THR A 305 22.85 -4.61 -24.94
C THR A 305 22.86 -4.76 -26.47
N TYR A 306 22.37 -3.75 -27.17
CA TYR A 306 22.37 -3.73 -28.64
C TYR A 306 23.80 -3.72 -29.18
N ASP A 307 24.68 -2.85 -28.67
CA ASP A 307 26.07 -2.77 -29.11
C ASP A 307 26.82 -4.07 -28.83
N ALA A 308 26.60 -4.70 -27.67
CA ALA A 308 27.16 -6.01 -27.35
C ALA A 308 26.70 -7.10 -28.33
N ALA A 309 25.43 -7.12 -28.68
CA ALA A 309 24.89 -8.08 -29.65
C ALA A 309 25.47 -7.87 -31.05
N ILE A 310 25.66 -6.63 -31.48
CA ILE A 310 26.33 -6.32 -32.77
C ILE A 310 27.78 -6.79 -32.73
N MET A 311 28.54 -6.53 -31.67
CA MET A 311 29.91 -7.02 -31.54
C MET A 311 29.99 -8.53 -31.60
N GLN A 312 29.12 -9.25 -30.91
CA GLN A 312 29.05 -10.71 -30.98
C GLN A 312 28.81 -11.22 -32.42
N LEU A 313 27.90 -10.57 -33.17
CA LEU A 313 27.67 -10.91 -34.56
C LEU A 313 28.90 -10.71 -35.42
N VAL A 314 29.64 -9.61 -35.24
CA VAL A 314 30.90 -9.35 -35.95
C VAL A 314 31.94 -10.42 -35.62
N ASP A 315 32.10 -10.76 -34.35
CA ASP A 315 33.04 -11.82 -33.91
C ASP A 315 32.65 -13.18 -34.50
N TYR A 316 31.38 -13.55 -34.52
CA TYR A 316 30.93 -14.79 -35.17
C TYR A 316 31.20 -14.79 -36.68
N GLN A 317 30.99 -13.68 -37.36
CA GLN A 317 31.26 -13.54 -38.78
C GLN A 317 32.78 -13.72 -39.04
N GLN A 318 33.65 -13.09 -38.29
CA GLN A 318 35.10 -13.23 -38.42
C GLN A 318 35.57 -14.64 -38.10
N SER A 319 35.09 -15.24 -37.02
CA SER A 319 35.41 -16.61 -36.65
C SER A 319 34.96 -17.60 -37.72
N LEU A 320 33.76 -17.46 -38.25
CA LEU A 320 33.23 -18.30 -39.32
C LEU A 320 34.10 -18.19 -40.59
N THR A 321 34.45 -16.97 -41.00
CA THR A 321 35.32 -16.72 -42.15
C THR A 321 36.70 -17.35 -41.96
N ALA A 322 37.30 -17.22 -40.78
CA ALA A 322 38.59 -17.85 -40.47
C ALA A 322 38.51 -19.35 -40.49
N GLN A 323 37.47 -19.95 -39.90
CA GLN A 323 37.27 -21.41 -39.92
C GLN A 323 37.11 -21.97 -41.35
N ILE A 324 36.28 -21.32 -42.16
CA ILE A 324 36.09 -21.73 -43.57
C ILE A 324 37.43 -21.65 -44.33
N THR A 325 38.15 -20.53 -44.18
CA THR A 325 39.43 -20.33 -44.87
C THR A 325 40.45 -21.39 -44.44
N ASN A 326 40.59 -21.67 -43.13
CA ASN A 326 41.48 -22.68 -42.62
C ASN A 326 41.11 -24.10 -43.12
N THR A 327 39.84 -24.44 -43.15
CA THR A 327 39.36 -25.73 -43.66
C THR A 327 39.66 -25.88 -45.14
N LEU A 328 39.40 -24.86 -45.94
CA LEU A 328 39.71 -24.87 -47.40
C LEU A 328 41.21 -25.03 -47.66
N ASN A 329 42.06 -24.32 -46.91
CA ASN A 329 43.52 -24.45 -47.00
C ASN A 329 44.00 -25.84 -46.63
N ALA A 330 43.51 -26.41 -45.54
CA ALA A 330 43.85 -27.77 -45.11
C ALA A 330 43.44 -28.81 -46.16
N GLU A 331 42.26 -28.74 -46.75
CA GLU A 331 41.83 -29.66 -47.79
C GLU A 331 42.59 -29.43 -49.12
N ALA A 332 42.98 -28.21 -49.43
CA ALA A 332 43.83 -27.93 -50.61
C ALA A 332 45.23 -28.56 -50.44
N GLU A 333 45.85 -28.41 -49.26
CA GLU A 333 47.11 -29.06 -48.93
C GLU A 333 46.99 -30.59 -49.02
N ARG A 334 45.92 -31.15 -48.46
CA ARG A 334 45.64 -32.58 -48.50
C ARG A 334 45.54 -33.08 -49.93
N LEU A 335 44.81 -32.37 -50.77
CA LEU A 335 44.73 -32.70 -52.22
C LEU A 335 46.08 -32.62 -52.92
N GLN A 336 46.90 -31.62 -52.61
CA GLN A 336 48.24 -31.48 -53.16
C GLN A 336 49.14 -32.62 -52.74
N ASN A 337 49.09 -33.04 -51.49
CA ASN A 337 49.86 -34.20 -51.00
C ASN A 337 49.43 -35.51 -51.65
N LEU A 338 48.11 -35.72 -51.83
CA LEU A 338 47.58 -36.87 -52.54
C LEU A 338 48.04 -36.88 -54.01
N ARG A 339 48.04 -35.75 -54.69
CA ARG A 339 48.56 -35.61 -56.05
C ARG A 339 50.04 -35.96 -56.11
N ARG A 340 50.87 -35.51 -55.15
CA ARG A 340 52.28 -35.84 -55.08
C ARG A 340 52.49 -37.38 -54.89
N LEU A 341 51.72 -38.00 -54.02
CA LEU A 341 51.76 -39.43 -53.84
C LEU A 341 51.44 -40.23 -55.13
N ILE A 342 50.37 -39.85 -55.80
CA ILE A 342 49.96 -40.44 -57.08
C ILE A 342 51.10 -40.34 -58.11
N THR A 343 51.70 -39.13 -58.18
CA THR A 343 52.85 -38.93 -59.11
C THR A 343 54.08 -39.76 -58.72
N LEU A 344 54.33 -39.97 -57.42
CA LEU A 344 55.44 -40.84 -56.98
C LEU A 344 55.21 -42.33 -57.33
N PHE A 345 53.94 -42.76 -57.33
CA PHE A 345 53.58 -44.13 -57.66
C PHE A 345 53.26 -44.35 -59.16
N ASP A 346 53.42 -43.29 -59.98
CA ASP A 346 53.25 -43.44 -61.43
C ASP A 346 54.32 -44.35 -62.02
N PRO A 347 53.92 -45.47 -62.60
CA PRO A 347 54.87 -46.41 -63.23
C PRO A 347 55.68 -45.73 -64.33
N LYS A 348 55.14 -44.78 -65.06
CA LYS A 348 55.79 -43.99 -66.12
C LYS A 348 56.96 -43.16 -65.57
N ALA A 349 56.84 -42.65 -64.34
CA ALA A 349 57.88 -41.87 -63.68
C ALA A 349 59.07 -42.84 -63.28
N ALA A 350 58.75 -44.04 -62.84
CA ALA A 350 59.78 -45.07 -62.57
C ALA A 350 60.52 -45.45 -63.84
N LEU A 351 59.82 -45.66 -64.91
CA LEU A 351 60.45 -45.97 -66.23
C LEU A 351 61.33 -44.81 -66.73
N LYS A 352 60.96 -43.56 -66.55
CA LYS A 352 61.79 -42.37 -66.86
C LYS A 352 63.08 -42.26 -66.04
N ARG A 353 63.12 -42.86 -64.85
CA ARG A 353 64.29 -42.88 -63.95
C ARG A 353 65.24 -44.03 -64.32
N GLY A 354 64.94 -44.82 -65.42
CA GLY A 354 65.78 -45.91 -65.85
C GLY A 354 65.47 -47.28 -65.22
N TYR A 355 64.34 -47.37 -64.49
CA TYR A 355 63.85 -48.66 -64.03
C TYR A 355 63.10 -49.36 -65.18
N ALA A 356 63.17 -50.67 -65.20
CA ALA A 356 62.41 -51.49 -66.11
C ALA A 356 61.31 -52.27 -65.39
N ILE A 357 60.13 -52.39 -65.96
CA ILE A 357 59.12 -53.32 -65.49
C ILE A 357 59.35 -54.67 -66.16
N ILE A 358 59.61 -55.65 -65.30
CA ILE A 358 59.89 -57.06 -65.78
C ILE A 358 58.54 -57.75 -65.99
N GLN A 359 58.34 -58.32 -67.21
CA GLN A 359 57.17 -59.09 -67.54
C GLN A 359 57.54 -60.49 -68.00
N LYS A 360 56.78 -61.50 -67.56
CA LYS A 360 56.85 -62.86 -68.04
C LYS A 360 55.49 -63.28 -68.56
N ALA A 361 55.43 -63.69 -69.80
CA ALA A 361 54.14 -64.00 -70.45
C ALA A 361 53.07 -62.95 -70.37
N GLY A 362 53.44 -61.63 -70.47
CA GLY A 362 52.54 -60.50 -70.35
C GLY A 362 52.06 -60.12 -68.92
N LYS A 363 52.57 -60.76 -67.88
CA LYS A 363 52.29 -60.44 -66.51
C LYS A 363 53.50 -59.85 -65.82
N ASN A 364 53.29 -58.76 -65.03
CA ASN A 364 54.42 -58.18 -64.23
C ASN A 364 54.89 -59.12 -63.21
N VAL A 365 56.25 -59.26 -63.08
CA VAL A 365 56.91 -60.10 -62.12
C VAL A 365 57.63 -59.22 -61.11
N SER A 366 57.22 -59.31 -59.83
CA SER A 366 57.79 -58.51 -58.76
C SER A 366 58.75 -59.31 -57.83
N SER A 367 59.00 -60.58 -58.12
CA SER A 367 59.89 -61.43 -57.28
C SER A 367 60.69 -62.34 -58.13
N VAL A 368 61.99 -62.45 -57.83
CA VAL A 368 62.97 -63.35 -58.47
C VAL A 368 62.52 -64.77 -58.36
N LYS A 369 61.83 -65.22 -57.32
CA LYS A 369 61.33 -66.59 -57.08
C LYS A 369 60.41 -67.12 -58.21
N LYS A 370 59.82 -66.21 -59.02
CA LYS A 370 58.91 -66.54 -60.13
C LYS A 370 59.63 -66.67 -61.47
N ILE A 371 60.98 -66.52 -61.51
CA ILE A 371 61.81 -66.54 -62.71
C ILE A 371 62.74 -67.75 -62.58
N LYS A 372 62.91 -68.47 -63.70
CA LYS A 372 63.84 -69.58 -63.80
C LYS A 372 64.92 -69.35 -64.91
N VAL A 373 66.09 -69.94 -64.80
CA VAL A 373 67.10 -69.87 -65.84
C VAL A 373 66.49 -70.41 -67.13
N GLY A 374 66.61 -69.64 -68.21
CA GLY A 374 66.05 -69.95 -69.52
C GLY A 374 64.70 -69.26 -69.83
N ASP A 375 64.10 -68.60 -68.85
CA ASP A 375 62.87 -67.90 -69.04
C ASP A 375 63.04 -66.63 -69.93
N ARG A 376 62.12 -66.43 -70.91
CA ARG A 376 62.08 -65.22 -71.64
C ARG A 376 61.28 -64.12 -70.91
N LEU A 377 61.95 -63.06 -70.65
CA LEU A 377 61.37 -61.89 -70.00
C LEU A 377 61.28 -60.73 -70.92
N GLY A 378 60.16 -60.01 -70.82
CA GLY A 378 59.99 -58.68 -71.42
C GLY A 378 60.40 -57.59 -70.44
N LEU A 379 61.33 -56.75 -70.78
CA LEU A 379 61.76 -55.62 -69.99
C LEU A 379 61.15 -54.38 -70.60
N GLN A 380 60.08 -53.85 -69.99
CA GLN A 380 59.46 -52.63 -70.40
C GLN A 380 60.23 -51.40 -69.92
N LEU A 381 60.78 -50.64 -70.83
CA LEU A 381 61.46 -49.39 -70.65
C LEU A 381 60.53 -48.23 -71.03
N GLN A 382 61.02 -47.00 -70.89
CA GLN A 382 60.22 -45.80 -71.16
C GLN A 382 59.74 -45.74 -72.62
N ASP A 383 60.57 -46.16 -73.51
CA ASP A 383 60.42 -46.00 -75.01
C ASP A 383 60.15 -47.32 -75.74
N GLY A 384 60.12 -48.43 -75.07
CA GLY A 384 59.89 -49.72 -75.68
C GLY A 384 60.05 -50.90 -74.77
N THR A 385 59.98 -52.13 -75.34
CA THR A 385 60.15 -53.39 -74.62
C THR A 385 61.31 -54.19 -75.22
N ILE A 386 62.22 -54.58 -74.37
CA ILE A 386 63.34 -55.44 -74.77
C ILE A 386 63.06 -56.89 -74.31
N GLY A 387 63.23 -57.83 -75.16
CA GLY A 387 63.20 -59.25 -74.86
C GLY A 387 64.56 -59.69 -74.31
N ALA A 388 64.58 -60.23 -73.09
CA ALA A 388 65.81 -60.81 -72.45
C ALA A 388 65.58 -62.27 -72.05
N THR A 389 66.62 -63.08 -72.08
CA THR A 389 66.57 -64.46 -71.57
C THR A 389 67.37 -64.53 -70.27
N THR A 390 66.78 -65.08 -69.27
CA THR A 390 67.44 -65.22 -67.96
C THR A 390 68.60 -66.25 -68.05
N THR A 391 69.82 -65.79 -67.84
CA THR A 391 71.03 -66.61 -67.81
C THR A 391 71.34 -67.13 -66.42
N GLU A 392 71.02 -66.35 -65.41
CA GLU A 392 71.32 -66.70 -64.01
C GLU A 392 70.23 -66.11 -63.12
N VAL A 393 69.93 -66.80 -62.01
CA VAL A 393 68.98 -66.34 -60.98
C VAL A 393 69.65 -66.48 -59.63
N THR A 394 69.95 -65.38 -58.98
CA THR A 394 70.42 -65.27 -57.63
C THR A 394 69.36 -64.73 -56.71
N ASN A 395 69.10 -65.38 -55.58
CA ASN A 395 68.20 -64.88 -54.56
C ASN A 395 69.04 -64.06 -53.58
N GLY A 396 68.60 -62.80 -53.39
CA GLY A 396 69.15 -61.93 -52.39
C GLY A 396 68.42 -62.09 -51.04
#